data_12b72866333fce7d41714769b7da0295
#
_entry.id   12b72866333fce7d41714769b7da0295
#
_cell.length_a   1.000
_cell.length_b   1.000
_cell.length_c   1.000
_cell.angle_alpha   90.00
_cell.angle_beta   90.00
_cell.angle_gamma   90.00
#
_symmetry.space_group_name_H-M   'P 1'
#
loop_
_entity.id
_entity.type
_entity.pdbx_description
1 polymer ?
#
loop_
_entity_poly.entity_id
_entity_poly.type
_entity_poly.pdbx_seq_one_letter_code
_entity_poly.pdbx_strand_id
1 'polypeptide(L)'
;MTTMAVLMSIHDEIGEWEPELIATRRDLHMHPEIGLEEFRTSAIVAERLRLLGYTDVQTGIAVTGVKAVLKGGKPGKTLLLRADMDALPIEEENDVDYRSQNPGMMHACGHDAHTAMLLTTARVLMSRRDEIAGTIVLCFQPAEEGRGGARLMVQEGILENPTVDAALGLHVAQDLPLGTVVAYPGAGMAAADRFDVKIQGKGGHAAAPHTTVDAVIVAATIVANLQSLVSREVDPVSPAVVTTAIFHAGGTASNIIADTATFSGSVRWFEKETGDLIAERLPALIKGVAASMRASAEVEYRRGVPPTVNEPTMAAMVREVAAGIEGVEAAIPGKQIMGSEDFSEFTQRVPSTFFHVGTRDEASGKIWSHHHPRFDLDERALAIGVEVMVASALRWLDDNAGA
;
A
#
# COMPACT_ATOMS: atom_id res chain seq x y z
N MET A 1 -15.22 17.06 -19.78
CA MET A 1 -16.21 16.74 -18.71
C MET A 1 -16.83 15.40 -19.03
N THR A 2 -16.62 14.40 -18.17
CA THR A 2 -17.38 13.15 -18.29
C THR A 2 -18.85 13.49 -18.13
N THR A 3 -19.66 13.32 -19.17
CA THR A 3 -21.07 13.71 -19.14
C THR A 3 -21.87 12.71 -18.29
N MET A 4 -22.96 13.17 -17.67
CA MET A 4 -23.89 12.31 -16.92
C MET A 4 -24.30 11.07 -17.72
N ALA A 5 -24.49 11.21 -19.03
CA ALA A 5 -24.82 10.09 -19.92
C ALA A 5 -23.70 9.03 -19.99
N VAL A 6 -22.43 9.43 -19.95
CA VAL A 6 -21.29 8.50 -19.93
C VAL A 6 -21.24 7.76 -18.59
N LEU A 7 -21.43 8.46 -17.47
CA LEU A 7 -21.47 7.83 -16.15
C LEU A 7 -22.61 6.83 -16.04
N MET A 8 -23.83 7.17 -16.46
CA MET A 8 -24.95 6.23 -16.47
C MET A 8 -24.67 5.01 -17.34
N SER A 9 -24.07 5.17 -18.51
CA SER A 9 -23.69 4.04 -19.38
C SER A 9 -22.61 3.15 -18.77
N ILE A 10 -21.69 3.70 -17.97
CA ILE A 10 -20.69 2.92 -17.24
C ILE A 10 -21.37 2.16 -16.10
N HIS A 11 -22.25 2.80 -15.34
CA HIS A 11 -23.01 2.20 -14.26
C HIS A 11 -23.82 0.99 -14.74
N ASP A 12 -24.62 1.17 -15.80
CA ASP A 12 -25.44 0.09 -16.38
C ASP A 12 -24.57 -1.12 -16.82
N GLU A 13 -23.44 -0.83 -17.49
CA GLU A 13 -22.51 -1.88 -17.94
C GLU A 13 -21.87 -2.63 -16.76
N ILE A 14 -21.47 -1.93 -15.71
CA ILE A 14 -20.88 -2.57 -14.50
C ILE A 14 -21.94 -3.40 -13.76
N GLY A 15 -23.19 -2.90 -13.68
CA GLY A 15 -24.29 -3.65 -13.08
C GLY A 15 -24.52 -5.02 -13.73
N GLU A 16 -24.31 -5.15 -15.04
CA GLU A 16 -24.36 -6.45 -15.73
C GLU A 16 -23.26 -7.41 -15.27
N TRP A 17 -22.08 -6.88 -14.87
CA TRP A 17 -20.91 -7.66 -14.48
C TRP A 17 -20.72 -7.79 -12.96
N GLU A 18 -21.55 -7.15 -12.14
CA GLU A 18 -21.44 -7.20 -10.68
C GLU A 18 -21.44 -8.63 -10.11
N PRO A 19 -22.28 -9.58 -10.59
CA PRO A 19 -22.20 -10.96 -10.12
C PRO A 19 -20.85 -11.62 -10.40
N GLU A 20 -20.24 -11.36 -11.57
CA GLU A 20 -18.91 -11.89 -11.91
C GLU A 20 -17.80 -11.22 -11.10
N LEU A 21 -17.91 -9.91 -10.85
CA LEU A 21 -17.00 -9.13 -10.00
C LEU A 21 -16.94 -9.73 -8.58
N ILE A 22 -18.11 -9.93 -7.96
CA ILE A 22 -18.22 -10.54 -6.63
C ILE A 22 -17.69 -11.98 -6.64
N ALA A 23 -18.07 -12.79 -7.63
CA ALA A 23 -17.60 -14.17 -7.74
C ALA A 23 -16.08 -14.24 -7.91
N THR A 24 -15.49 -13.32 -8.65
CA THR A 24 -14.03 -13.21 -8.83
C THR A 24 -13.35 -12.86 -7.52
N ARG A 25 -13.82 -11.84 -6.78
CA ARG A 25 -13.32 -11.47 -5.48
C ARG A 25 -13.35 -12.65 -4.51
N ARG A 26 -14.48 -13.35 -4.42
CA ARG A 26 -14.66 -14.50 -3.52
C ARG A 26 -13.76 -15.68 -3.87
N ASP A 27 -13.56 -15.96 -5.17
CA ASP A 27 -12.65 -17.01 -5.62
C ASP A 27 -11.19 -16.69 -5.22
N LEU A 28 -10.74 -15.44 -5.38
CA LEU A 28 -9.42 -15.01 -4.95
C LEU A 28 -9.30 -15.06 -3.41
N HIS A 29 -10.34 -14.63 -2.69
CA HIS A 29 -10.38 -14.68 -1.23
C HIS A 29 -10.24 -16.09 -0.66
N MET A 30 -10.88 -17.07 -1.30
CA MET A 30 -10.76 -18.47 -0.92
C MET A 30 -9.37 -19.07 -1.15
N HIS A 31 -8.55 -18.47 -2.01
CA HIS A 31 -7.25 -19.01 -2.40
C HIS A 31 -6.13 -17.95 -2.26
N PRO A 32 -5.93 -17.40 -1.06
CA PRO A 32 -4.92 -16.36 -0.83
C PRO A 32 -3.51 -16.92 -1.02
N GLU A 33 -2.64 -16.11 -1.61
CA GLU A 33 -1.24 -16.42 -1.87
C GLU A 33 -0.35 -15.29 -1.33
N ILE A 34 0.77 -15.65 -0.71
CA ILE A 34 1.71 -14.68 -0.12
C ILE A 34 2.54 -14.00 -1.21
N GLY A 35 2.94 -12.77 -0.98
CA GLY A 35 3.73 -11.97 -1.92
C GLY A 35 4.93 -12.69 -2.52
N LEU A 36 5.12 -12.58 -3.84
CA LEU A 36 6.04 -13.29 -4.74
C LEU A 36 5.72 -14.79 -4.92
N GLU A 37 4.59 -15.26 -4.42
CA GLU A 37 4.10 -16.63 -4.58
C GLU A 37 2.67 -16.67 -5.14
N GLU A 38 2.15 -15.55 -5.68
CA GLU A 38 0.80 -15.38 -6.22
C GLU A 38 0.64 -16.04 -7.61
N PHE A 39 1.09 -17.30 -7.76
CA PHE A 39 1.14 -17.98 -9.05
C PHE A 39 -0.26 -18.28 -9.62
N ARG A 40 -1.20 -18.71 -8.77
CA ARG A 40 -2.59 -18.96 -9.18
C ARG A 40 -3.28 -17.67 -9.57
N THR A 41 -3.18 -16.64 -8.74
CA THR A 41 -3.78 -15.32 -8.97
C THR A 41 -3.23 -14.71 -10.26
N SER A 42 -1.93 -14.72 -10.45
CA SER A 42 -1.26 -14.29 -11.68
C SER A 42 -1.75 -15.02 -12.93
N ALA A 43 -1.90 -16.34 -12.84
CA ALA A 43 -2.39 -17.15 -13.96
C ALA A 43 -3.86 -16.80 -14.32
N ILE A 44 -4.73 -16.65 -13.33
CA ILE A 44 -6.13 -16.25 -13.53
C ILE A 44 -6.22 -14.87 -14.17
N VAL A 45 -5.46 -13.90 -13.66
CA VAL A 45 -5.41 -12.54 -14.20
C VAL A 45 -4.99 -12.57 -15.67
N ALA A 46 -3.89 -13.25 -15.98
CA ALA A 46 -3.38 -13.33 -17.35
C ALA A 46 -4.35 -14.05 -18.30
N GLU A 47 -5.00 -15.12 -17.86
CA GLU A 47 -6.00 -15.84 -18.66
C GLU A 47 -7.22 -14.96 -18.94
N ARG A 48 -7.80 -14.32 -17.91
CA ARG A 48 -8.95 -13.44 -18.06
C ARG A 48 -8.68 -12.26 -18.99
N LEU A 49 -7.52 -11.62 -18.88
CA LEU A 49 -7.15 -10.54 -19.78
C LEU A 49 -7.06 -11.01 -21.24
N ARG A 50 -6.50 -12.20 -21.49
CA ARG A 50 -6.48 -12.79 -22.85
C ARG A 50 -7.88 -13.10 -23.36
N LEU A 51 -8.77 -13.63 -22.53
CA LEU A 51 -10.17 -13.89 -22.88
C LEU A 51 -10.96 -12.61 -23.19
N LEU A 52 -10.60 -11.47 -22.53
CA LEU A 52 -11.14 -10.14 -22.83
C LEU A 52 -10.63 -9.55 -24.15
N GLY A 53 -9.61 -10.17 -24.78
CA GLY A 53 -9.06 -9.73 -26.05
C GLY A 53 -7.76 -8.89 -25.92
N TYR A 54 -7.15 -8.81 -24.74
CA TYR A 54 -5.83 -8.22 -24.58
C TYR A 54 -4.78 -9.11 -25.27
N THR A 55 -4.06 -8.56 -26.23
CA THR A 55 -3.05 -9.30 -27.01
C THR A 55 -1.62 -9.13 -26.49
N ASP A 56 -1.37 -8.05 -25.76
CA ASP A 56 -0.09 -7.78 -25.09
C ASP A 56 -0.26 -8.00 -23.58
N VAL A 57 -0.11 -9.25 -23.14
CA VAL A 57 -0.19 -9.68 -21.75
C VAL A 57 1.11 -10.34 -21.36
N GLN A 58 1.87 -9.65 -20.54
CA GLN A 58 3.18 -10.08 -20.01
C GLN A 58 3.01 -10.56 -18.57
N THR A 59 3.64 -11.68 -18.24
CA THR A 59 3.63 -12.31 -16.91
C THR A 59 5.04 -12.48 -16.39
N GLY A 60 5.18 -12.70 -15.08
CA GLY A 60 6.49 -12.93 -14.46
C GLY A 60 7.29 -11.67 -14.18
N ILE A 61 6.69 -10.48 -14.29
CA ILE A 61 7.30 -9.22 -13.86
C ILE A 61 7.30 -9.23 -12.32
N ALA A 62 8.44 -8.97 -11.69
CA ALA A 62 8.59 -9.15 -10.25
C ALA A 62 8.07 -10.53 -9.78
N VAL A 63 8.43 -11.61 -10.49
CA VAL A 63 8.09 -13.02 -10.28
C VAL A 63 6.66 -13.38 -10.70
N THR A 64 5.63 -12.75 -10.14
CA THR A 64 4.22 -13.11 -10.35
C THR A 64 3.36 -11.97 -10.92
N GLY A 65 3.92 -10.78 -11.08
CA GLY A 65 3.21 -9.63 -11.62
C GLY A 65 2.76 -9.80 -13.07
N VAL A 66 1.66 -9.14 -13.41
CA VAL A 66 1.07 -9.17 -14.76
C VAL A 66 0.91 -7.74 -15.28
N LYS A 67 1.35 -7.54 -16.52
CA LYS A 67 1.16 -6.30 -17.29
C LYS A 67 0.29 -6.59 -18.50
N ALA A 68 -0.70 -5.74 -18.77
CA ALA A 68 -1.41 -5.76 -20.05
C ALA A 68 -1.52 -4.35 -20.63
N VAL A 69 -1.54 -4.25 -21.96
CA VAL A 69 -1.60 -2.97 -22.66
C VAL A 69 -2.83 -2.91 -23.53
N LEU A 70 -3.63 -1.86 -23.35
CA LEU A 70 -4.77 -1.50 -24.18
C LEU A 70 -4.43 -0.24 -24.96
N LYS A 71 -4.22 -0.37 -26.28
CA LYS A 71 -4.12 0.77 -27.18
C LYS A 71 -5.52 1.23 -27.57
N GLY A 72 -5.86 2.47 -27.23
CA GLY A 72 -7.11 3.09 -27.63
C GLY A 72 -7.23 3.36 -29.13
N GLY A 73 -8.42 3.74 -29.57
CA GLY A 73 -8.71 4.05 -30.97
C GLY A 73 -8.15 5.41 -31.42
N LYS A 74 -7.72 6.26 -30.51
CA LYS A 74 -7.20 7.61 -30.78
C LYS A 74 -5.81 7.78 -30.16
N PRO A 75 -4.92 8.60 -30.74
CA PRO A 75 -3.62 8.92 -30.14
C PRO A 75 -3.82 9.70 -28.82
N GLY A 76 -2.87 9.57 -27.90
CA GLY A 76 -2.87 10.27 -26.63
C GLY A 76 -1.80 9.71 -25.68
N LYS A 77 -1.85 10.14 -24.43
CA LYS A 77 -0.94 9.75 -23.37
C LYS A 77 -1.19 8.33 -22.86
N THR A 78 -0.28 7.84 -22.06
CA THR A 78 -0.36 6.51 -21.44
C THR A 78 -0.67 6.64 -19.94
N LEU A 79 -1.73 5.99 -19.51
CA LEU A 79 -2.15 5.90 -18.11
C LEU A 79 -1.96 4.48 -17.59
N LEU A 80 -1.30 4.32 -16.43
CA LEU A 80 -1.20 3.05 -15.73
C LEU A 80 -2.32 2.96 -14.68
N LEU A 81 -3.00 1.81 -14.62
CA LEU A 81 -3.95 1.45 -13.58
C LEU A 81 -3.40 0.26 -12.78
N ARG A 82 -3.34 0.36 -11.45
CA ARG A 82 -2.73 -0.63 -10.57
C ARG A 82 -3.73 -1.28 -9.62
N ALA A 83 -3.58 -2.59 -9.45
CA ALA A 83 -4.09 -3.37 -8.32
C ALA A 83 -2.97 -4.27 -7.79
N ASP A 84 -2.91 -4.44 -6.49
CA ASP A 84 -2.08 -5.44 -5.82
C ASP A 84 -2.79 -6.80 -5.76
N MET A 85 -2.04 -7.88 -5.49
CA MET A 85 -2.56 -9.26 -5.58
C MET A 85 -2.29 -10.11 -4.34
N ASP A 86 -1.35 -9.73 -3.48
CA ASP A 86 -0.85 -10.57 -2.41
C ASP A 86 -1.76 -10.61 -1.17
N ALA A 87 -1.62 -11.68 -0.40
CA ALA A 87 -2.31 -11.93 0.85
C ALA A 87 -1.35 -11.90 2.04
N LEU A 88 -1.89 -12.00 3.25
CA LEU A 88 -1.19 -11.95 4.51
C LEU A 88 -1.13 -13.31 5.23
N PRO A 89 -0.08 -13.58 6.03
CA PRO A 89 0.03 -14.78 6.85
C PRO A 89 -0.84 -14.66 8.12
N ILE A 90 -2.16 -14.66 7.94
CA ILE A 90 -3.17 -14.51 8.99
C ILE A 90 -4.16 -15.66 8.87
N GLU A 91 -4.45 -16.35 10.00
CA GLU A 91 -5.53 -17.34 10.04
C GLU A 91 -6.88 -16.62 10.07
N GLU A 92 -7.72 -16.89 9.10
CA GLU A 92 -9.03 -16.26 9.00
C GLU A 92 -10.01 -16.81 10.02
N GLU A 93 -10.74 -15.92 10.71
CA GLU A 93 -11.76 -16.25 11.71
C GLU A 93 -13.20 -16.00 11.24
N ASN A 94 -13.43 -15.58 10.00
CA ASN A 94 -14.77 -15.35 9.49
C ASN A 94 -15.53 -16.68 9.27
N ASP A 95 -16.85 -16.61 9.48
CA ASP A 95 -17.80 -17.70 9.14
C ASP A 95 -18.59 -17.29 7.90
N VAL A 96 -17.95 -17.44 6.74
CA VAL A 96 -18.51 -17.09 5.42
C VAL A 96 -18.23 -18.19 4.40
N ASP A 97 -19.08 -18.31 3.40
CA ASP A 97 -18.98 -19.38 2.37
C ASP A 97 -17.69 -19.25 1.52
N TYR A 98 -17.13 -18.05 1.45
CA TYR A 98 -15.90 -17.76 0.70
C TYR A 98 -14.66 -17.64 1.58
N ARG A 99 -14.69 -18.18 2.80
CA ARG A 99 -13.54 -18.22 3.70
C ARG A 99 -12.31 -18.86 3.03
N SER A 100 -11.12 -18.37 3.39
CA SER A 100 -9.84 -18.92 2.94
C SER A 100 -9.78 -20.44 3.10
N GLN A 101 -9.37 -21.12 2.03
CA GLN A 101 -9.09 -22.57 2.00
C GLN A 101 -7.60 -22.88 2.21
N ASN A 102 -6.75 -21.84 2.34
CA ASN A 102 -5.33 -21.94 2.59
C ASN A 102 -5.06 -21.61 4.07
N PRO A 103 -4.89 -22.61 4.96
CA PRO A 103 -4.70 -22.37 6.38
C PRO A 103 -3.52 -21.41 6.66
N GLY A 104 -3.73 -20.50 7.58
CA GLY A 104 -2.73 -19.49 7.94
C GLY A 104 -2.54 -18.37 6.96
N MET A 105 -3.39 -18.26 5.93
CA MET A 105 -3.33 -17.19 4.93
C MET A 105 -4.71 -16.56 4.72
N MET A 106 -4.78 -15.24 4.53
CA MET A 106 -6.01 -14.50 4.33
C MET A 106 -5.76 -13.21 3.53
N HIS A 107 -6.69 -12.85 2.66
CA HIS A 107 -6.75 -11.49 2.09
C HIS A 107 -7.31 -10.50 3.12
N ALA A 108 -6.52 -10.21 4.16
CA ALA A 108 -6.93 -9.32 5.25
C ALA A 108 -6.66 -7.83 4.95
N CYS A 109 -6.23 -7.50 3.73
CA CYS A 109 -6.06 -6.11 3.25
C CYS A 109 -6.96 -5.76 2.06
N GLY A 110 -7.67 -6.74 1.47
CA GLY A 110 -8.62 -6.52 0.38
C GLY A 110 -8.02 -6.53 -1.02
N HIS A 111 -6.81 -7.06 -1.20
CA HIS A 111 -6.15 -7.14 -2.51
C HIS A 111 -6.88 -8.10 -3.49
N ASP A 112 -7.65 -9.06 -2.98
CA ASP A 112 -8.63 -9.83 -3.74
C ASP A 112 -9.69 -8.94 -4.40
N ALA A 113 -10.18 -7.94 -3.68
CA ALA A 113 -11.12 -6.94 -4.20
C ALA A 113 -10.45 -6.03 -5.23
N HIS A 114 -9.22 -5.56 -4.97
CA HIS A 114 -8.49 -4.71 -5.92
C HIS A 114 -8.23 -5.42 -7.25
N THR A 115 -7.78 -6.67 -7.19
CA THR A 115 -7.58 -7.52 -8.38
C THR A 115 -8.87 -7.73 -9.15
N ALA A 116 -9.98 -8.06 -8.47
CA ALA A 116 -11.28 -8.25 -9.10
C ALA A 116 -11.81 -6.96 -9.74
N MET A 117 -11.66 -5.82 -9.05
CA MET A 117 -12.05 -4.51 -9.57
C MET A 117 -11.24 -4.12 -10.81
N LEU A 118 -9.92 -4.34 -10.83
CA LEU A 118 -9.11 -4.02 -12.01
C LEU A 118 -9.40 -4.95 -13.20
N LEU A 119 -9.72 -6.21 -12.97
CA LEU A 119 -10.18 -7.13 -14.03
C LEU A 119 -11.51 -6.66 -14.65
N THR A 120 -12.46 -6.21 -13.83
CA THR A 120 -13.74 -5.67 -14.30
C THR A 120 -13.53 -4.31 -15.00
N THR A 121 -12.66 -3.46 -14.47
CA THR A 121 -12.21 -2.22 -15.13
C THR A 121 -11.62 -2.53 -16.52
N ALA A 122 -10.77 -3.56 -16.62
CA ALA A 122 -10.20 -3.99 -17.89
C ALA A 122 -11.27 -4.39 -18.92
N ARG A 123 -12.32 -5.07 -18.50
CA ARG A 123 -13.46 -5.45 -19.35
C ARG A 123 -14.18 -4.22 -19.90
N VAL A 124 -14.57 -3.29 -19.02
CA VAL A 124 -15.29 -2.07 -19.41
C VAL A 124 -14.43 -1.16 -20.30
N LEU A 125 -13.14 -1.08 -20.06
CA LEU A 125 -12.24 -0.30 -20.92
C LEU A 125 -12.04 -0.96 -22.29
N MET A 126 -12.02 -2.30 -22.36
CA MET A 126 -11.91 -3.01 -23.63
C MET A 126 -13.16 -2.83 -24.51
N SER A 127 -14.37 -2.83 -23.94
CA SER A 127 -15.62 -2.57 -24.68
C SER A 127 -15.64 -1.17 -25.28
N ARG A 128 -14.94 -0.21 -24.67
CA ARG A 128 -14.87 1.21 -25.06
C ARG A 128 -13.57 1.57 -25.79
N ARG A 129 -12.77 0.59 -26.18
CA ARG A 129 -11.42 0.78 -26.75
C ARG A 129 -11.36 1.85 -27.83
N ASP A 130 -12.31 1.86 -28.77
CA ASP A 130 -12.31 2.78 -29.93
C ASP A 130 -12.60 4.25 -29.52
N GLU A 131 -13.17 4.48 -28.34
CA GLU A 131 -13.44 5.80 -27.78
C GLU A 131 -12.22 6.38 -27.06
N ILE A 132 -11.32 5.52 -26.55
CA ILE A 132 -10.17 5.87 -25.71
C ILE A 132 -9.13 6.66 -26.52
N ALA A 133 -8.76 7.82 -26.01
CA ALA A 133 -7.66 8.65 -26.51
C ALA A 133 -6.38 8.35 -25.73
N GLY A 134 -5.50 7.49 -26.28
CA GLY A 134 -4.24 7.12 -25.64
C GLY A 134 -4.11 5.64 -25.39
N THR A 135 -3.31 5.29 -24.38
CA THR A 135 -2.98 3.91 -24.02
C THR A 135 -3.21 3.69 -22.53
N ILE A 136 -3.71 2.51 -22.17
CA ILE A 136 -3.85 2.11 -20.77
C ILE A 136 -2.91 0.92 -20.52
N VAL A 137 -2.12 1.01 -19.45
CA VAL A 137 -1.32 -0.09 -18.92
C VAL A 137 -2.01 -0.60 -17.66
N LEU A 138 -2.41 -1.86 -17.68
CA LEU A 138 -2.92 -2.55 -16.50
C LEU A 138 -1.75 -3.19 -15.77
N CYS A 139 -1.61 -2.88 -14.49
CA CYS A 139 -0.55 -3.37 -13.62
C CYS A 139 -1.17 -4.16 -12.47
N PHE A 140 -1.06 -5.48 -12.52
CA PHE A 140 -1.39 -6.37 -11.42
C PHE A 140 -0.11 -6.66 -10.66
N GLN A 141 0.03 -6.02 -9.52
CA GLN A 141 1.28 -5.96 -8.76
C GLN A 141 1.32 -7.05 -7.68
N PRO A 142 2.42 -7.82 -7.57
CA PRO A 142 2.63 -8.73 -6.45
C PRO A 142 3.22 -8.00 -5.24
N ALA A 143 3.17 -8.63 -4.07
CA ALA A 143 4.06 -8.38 -2.95
C ALA A 143 4.07 -6.92 -2.42
N GLU A 144 2.89 -6.30 -2.28
CA GLU A 144 2.75 -4.99 -1.63
C GLU A 144 3.14 -5.06 -0.16
N GLU A 145 2.74 -6.11 0.56
CA GLU A 145 2.87 -6.31 2.00
C GLU A 145 4.34 -6.51 2.44
N GLY A 146 5.11 -5.46 2.25
CA GLY A 146 6.48 -5.33 2.78
C GLY A 146 7.58 -6.09 2.03
N ARG A 147 7.28 -6.72 0.87
CA ARG A 147 8.29 -7.38 0.04
C ARG A 147 8.72 -6.54 -1.17
N GLY A 148 8.10 -5.37 -1.40
CA GLY A 148 8.55 -4.34 -2.34
C GLY A 148 8.25 -4.65 -3.80
N GLY A 149 7.09 -5.23 -4.08
CA GLY A 149 6.67 -5.61 -5.43
C GLY A 149 6.62 -4.46 -6.42
N ALA A 150 6.10 -3.28 -6.03
CA ALA A 150 6.11 -2.11 -6.89
C ALA A 150 7.52 -1.70 -7.30
N ARG A 151 8.47 -1.68 -6.36
CA ARG A 151 9.88 -1.37 -6.65
C ARG A 151 10.49 -2.34 -7.65
N LEU A 152 10.23 -3.64 -7.49
CA LEU A 152 10.69 -4.67 -8.43
C LEU A 152 10.08 -4.46 -9.81
N MET A 153 8.75 -4.26 -9.90
CA MET A 153 8.09 -4.00 -11.18
C MET A 153 8.63 -2.74 -11.88
N VAL A 154 8.93 -1.68 -11.12
CA VAL A 154 9.52 -0.46 -11.67
C VAL A 154 10.94 -0.74 -12.19
N GLN A 155 11.76 -1.50 -11.46
CA GLN A 155 13.11 -1.89 -11.88
C GLN A 155 13.08 -2.77 -13.14
N GLU A 156 12.03 -3.56 -13.33
CA GLU A 156 11.83 -4.42 -14.50
C GLU A 156 11.06 -3.70 -15.63
N GLY A 157 10.83 -2.38 -15.53
CA GLY A 157 10.36 -1.55 -16.63
C GLY A 157 8.84 -1.53 -16.81
N ILE A 158 8.04 -1.67 -15.75
CA ILE A 158 6.57 -1.56 -15.82
C ILE A 158 6.12 -0.19 -16.37
N LEU A 159 6.90 0.87 -16.13
CA LEU A 159 6.64 2.24 -16.62
C LEU A 159 7.20 2.48 -18.03
N GLU A 160 7.76 1.47 -18.65
CA GLU A 160 8.39 1.54 -19.99
C GLU A 160 7.61 0.66 -20.97
N ASN A 161 7.73 0.97 -22.25
CA ASN A 161 7.18 0.15 -23.35
C ASN A 161 5.70 -0.28 -23.20
N PRO A 162 4.72 0.67 -23.23
CA PRO A 162 4.89 2.09 -23.54
C PRO A 162 5.34 2.90 -22.33
N THR A 163 5.96 4.06 -22.58
CA THR A 163 6.28 5.03 -21.50
C THR A 163 4.99 5.50 -20.86
N VAL A 164 4.91 5.37 -19.54
CA VAL A 164 3.75 5.77 -18.73
C VAL A 164 3.87 7.25 -18.38
N ASP A 165 2.80 8.01 -18.63
CA ASP A 165 2.73 9.44 -18.32
C ASP A 165 2.13 9.74 -16.95
N ALA A 166 1.24 8.86 -16.47
CA ALA A 166 0.61 8.98 -15.16
C ALA A 166 0.13 7.63 -14.63
N ALA A 167 -0.18 7.54 -13.33
CA ALA A 167 -0.72 6.33 -12.73
C ALA A 167 -1.91 6.59 -11.80
N LEU A 168 -2.87 5.66 -11.78
CA LEU A 168 -3.96 5.59 -10.82
C LEU A 168 -3.94 4.24 -10.10
N GLY A 169 -4.18 4.29 -8.79
CA GLY A 169 -4.42 3.12 -7.95
C GLY A 169 -5.55 3.38 -6.97
N LEU A 170 -6.17 2.32 -6.48
CA LEU A 170 -7.16 2.40 -5.41
C LEU A 170 -6.85 1.42 -4.29
N HIS A 171 -7.38 1.72 -3.11
CA HIS A 171 -7.43 0.79 -1.99
C HIS A 171 -8.82 0.82 -1.35
N VAL A 172 -9.35 -0.33 -0.98
CA VAL A 172 -10.52 -0.41 -0.13
C VAL A 172 -10.18 0.07 1.28
N ALA A 173 -11.09 0.75 1.95
CA ALA A 173 -10.81 1.37 3.25
C ALA A 173 -11.89 1.03 4.27
N GLN A 174 -11.57 0.13 5.19
CA GLN A 174 -12.50 -0.37 6.19
C GLN A 174 -12.72 0.60 7.37
N ASP A 175 -11.94 1.66 7.47
CA ASP A 175 -12.12 2.78 8.39
C ASP A 175 -13.03 3.88 7.83
N LEU A 176 -13.40 3.79 6.55
CA LEU A 176 -14.31 4.71 5.89
C LEU A 176 -15.68 4.05 5.65
N PRO A 177 -16.77 4.78 5.90
CA PRO A 177 -18.13 4.29 5.56
C PRO A 177 -18.26 3.95 4.09
N LEU A 178 -19.06 2.93 3.78
CA LEU A 178 -19.49 2.62 2.42
C LEU A 178 -20.02 3.89 1.72
N GLY A 179 -19.71 4.05 0.44
CA GLY A 179 -20.06 5.24 -0.33
C GLY A 179 -19.15 6.45 -0.12
N THR A 180 -18.07 6.30 0.65
CA THR A 180 -17.07 7.37 0.81
C THR A 180 -15.90 7.12 -0.14
N VAL A 181 -15.50 8.14 -0.91
CA VAL A 181 -14.28 8.12 -1.73
C VAL A 181 -13.33 9.21 -1.23
N VAL A 182 -12.08 8.83 -0.99
CA VAL A 182 -11.05 9.76 -0.50
C VAL A 182 -9.88 9.81 -1.47
N ALA A 183 -9.51 10.99 -1.95
CA ALA A 183 -8.29 11.20 -2.71
C ALA A 183 -7.54 12.41 -2.13
N TYR A 184 -6.39 12.15 -1.49
CA TYR A 184 -5.59 13.15 -0.80
C TYR A 184 -4.92 14.10 -1.80
N PRO A 185 -4.91 15.41 -1.57
CA PRO A 185 -4.07 16.32 -2.33
C PRO A 185 -2.64 16.32 -1.76
N GLY A 186 -1.65 15.88 -2.51
CA GLY A 186 -0.27 15.76 -2.03
C GLY A 186 -0.01 14.50 -1.20
N ALA A 187 0.86 14.58 -0.20
CA ALA A 187 1.23 13.44 0.63
C ALA A 187 0.04 12.94 1.47
N GLY A 188 -0.45 11.73 1.18
CA GLY A 188 -1.58 11.10 1.87
C GLY A 188 -1.15 10.01 2.85
N MET A 189 -0.14 9.19 2.47
CA MET A 189 0.36 8.08 3.27
C MET A 189 1.86 8.25 3.54
N ALA A 190 2.29 7.83 4.74
CA ALA A 190 3.66 8.06 5.20
C ALA A 190 4.66 7.09 4.55
N ALA A 191 5.91 7.50 4.49
CA ALA A 191 7.05 6.62 4.29
C ALA A 191 7.18 5.61 5.42
N ALA A 192 7.84 4.48 5.17
CA ALA A 192 8.11 3.45 6.17
C ALA A 192 9.56 3.00 6.12
N ASP A 193 10.39 3.54 7.02
CA ASP A 193 11.76 3.08 7.22
C ASP A 193 11.84 2.11 8.41
N ARG A 194 12.95 1.37 8.52
CA ARG A 194 13.20 0.42 9.60
C ARG A 194 14.61 0.63 10.17
N PHE A 195 14.79 0.27 11.44
CA PHE A 195 16.10 0.22 12.05
C PHE A 195 16.27 -1.02 12.94
N ASP A 196 17.47 -1.56 12.94
CA ASP A 196 17.91 -2.64 13.80
C ASP A 196 19.16 -2.20 14.57
N VAL A 197 19.19 -2.49 15.87
CA VAL A 197 20.24 -2.04 16.78
C VAL A 197 20.73 -3.20 17.62
N LYS A 198 22.06 -3.32 17.72
CA LYS A 198 22.73 -4.22 18.66
C LYS A 198 23.64 -3.40 19.57
N ILE A 199 23.42 -3.52 20.86
CA ILE A 199 24.25 -2.93 21.89
C ILE A 199 25.25 -3.96 22.41
N GLN A 200 26.52 -3.56 22.49
CA GLN A 200 27.57 -4.36 23.12
C GLN A 200 28.08 -3.61 24.35
N GLY A 201 27.83 -4.19 25.50
CA GLY A 201 28.36 -3.81 26.79
C GLY A 201 29.41 -4.84 27.29
N LYS A 202 29.46 -5.02 28.61
CA LYS A 202 30.31 -5.99 29.29
C LYS A 202 29.55 -6.64 30.45
N GLY A 203 29.24 -7.91 30.32
CA GLY A 203 28.55 -8.68 31.35
C GLY A 203 29.38 -8.93 32.61
N GLY A 204 28.70 -9.42 33.65
CA GLY A 204 29.33 -9.78 34.91
C GLY A 204 28.36 -10.02 36.05
N HIS A 205 28.91 -10.07 37.27
CA HIS A 205 28.10 -10.34 38.46
C HIS A 205 27.26 -9.11 38.86
N ALA A 206 25.96 -9.29 39.08
CA ALA A 206 25.04 -8.19 39.39
C ALA A 206 25.40 -7.41 40.67
N ALA A 207 26.08 -8.03 41.64
CA ALA A 207 26.56 -7.37 42.84
C ALA A 207 27.84 -6.51 42.62
N ALA A 208 28.46 -6.58 41.42
CA ALA A 208 29.66 -5.82 41.08
C ALA A 208 29.48 -5.00 39.78
N PRO A 209 28.42 -4.17 39.67
CA PRO A 209 28.08 -3.46 38.44
C PRO A 209 29.20 -2.47 38.00
N HIS A 210 30.00 -1.96 38.90
CA HIS A 210 31.14 -1.07 38.62
C HIS A 210 32.22 -1.72 37.74
N THR A 211 32.27 -3.06 37.65
CA THR A 211 33.23 -3.81 36.79
C THR A 211 32.66 -4.15 35.42
N THR A 212 31.43 -3.78 35.18
CA THR A 212 30.63 -4.13 33.98
C THR A 212 30.22 -2.90 33.18
N VAL A 213 29.56 -3.15 32.04
CA VAL A 213 28.80 -2.17 31.27
C VAL A 213 27.46 -2.84 30.95
N ASP A 214 26.43 -2.44 31.67
CA ASP A 214 25.12 -3.06 31.63
C ASP A 214 24.36 -2.73 30.34
N ALA A 215 24.28 -3.72 29.43
CA ALA A 215 23.62 -3.55 28.13
C ALA A 215 22.10 -3.30 28.25
N VAL A 216 21.45 -3.78 29.33
CA VAL A 216 20.01 -3.54 29.57
C VAL A 216 19.78 -2.06 29.86
N ILE A 217 20.57 -1.48 30.78
CA ILE A 217 20.46 -0.06 31.13
C ILE A 217 20.82 0.84 29.94
N VAL A 218 21.87 0.51 29.18
CA VAL A 218 22.26 1.25 27.98
C VAL A 218 21.13 1.26 26.96
N ALA A 219 20.59 0.10 26.61
CA ALA A 219 19.51 -0.01 25.62
C ALA A 219 18.22 0.71 26.06
N ALA A 220 17.82 0.55 27.33
CA ALA A 220 16.64 1.25 27.88
C ALA A 220 16.82 2.79 27.82
N THR A 221 18.02 3.28 28.18
CA THR A 221 18.36 4.70 28.10
C THR A 221 18.30 5.22 26.66
N ILE A 222 18.80 4.45 25.69
CA ILE A 222 18.73 4.80 24.27
C ILE A 222 17.28 4.91 23.82
N VAL A 223 16.45 3.89 24.09
CA VAL A 223 15.02 3.89 23.66
C VAL A 223 14.26 5.08 24.25
N ALA A 224 14.53 5.45 25.51
CA ALA A 224 13.96 6.64 26.12
C ALA A 224 14.45 7.94 25.42
N ASN A 225 15.72 8.02 25.08
CA ASN A 225 16.30 9.19 24.39
C ASN A 225 15.84 9.30 22.92
N LEU A 226 15.52 8.19 22.24
CA LEU A 226 14.99 8.23 20.87
C LEU A 226 13.71 9.08 20.76
N GLN A 227 12.94 9.20 21.83
CA GLN A 227 11.74 10.05 21.84
C GLN A 227 12.08 11.54 21.69
N SER A 228 13.30 11.95 22.08
CA SER A 228 13.74 13.34 21.89
C SER A 228 13.95 13.71 20.41
N LEU A 229 14.22 12.74 19.56
CA LEU A 229 14.43 12.97 18.14
C LEU A 229 13.19 13.63 17.51
N VAL A 230 12.01 13.04 17.70
CA VAL A 230 10.76 13.61 17.20
C VAL A 230 10.38 14.86 17.98
N SER A 231 10.47 14.83 19.30
CA SER A 231 9.94 15.93 20.13
C SER A 231 10.84 17.17 20.18
N ARG A 232 12.13 17.11 19.75
CA ARG A 232 13.12 18.20 19.89
C ARG A 232 13.89 18.51 18.61
N GLU A 233 13.94 17.62 17.62
CA GLU A 233 14.72 17.83 16.40
C GLU A 233 13.83 17.94 15.15
N VAL A 234 12.68 17.25 15.11
CA VAL A 234 11.70 17.38 14.03
C VAL A 234 10.85 18.65 14.23
N ASP A 235 10.55 19.36 13.14
CA ASP A 235 9.63 20.50 13.19
C ASP A 235 8.26 20.05 13.72
N PRO A 236 7.68 20.71 14.73
CA PRO A 236 6.39 20.33 15.31
C PRO A 236 5.21 20.26 14.34
N VAL A 237 5.29 20.91 13.17
CA VAL A 237 4.26 20.86 12.12
C VAL A 237 4.53 19.79 11.05
N SER A 238 5.68 19.10 11.14
CA SER A 238 6.04 17.98 10.23
C SER A 238 5.81 16.64 10.93
N PRO A 239 4.70 15.94 10.62
CA PRO A 239 4.38 14.69 11.32
C PRO A 239 5.44 13.61 11.11
N ALA A 240 5.93 13.03 12.20
CA ALA A 240 6.85 11.90 12.18
C ALA A 240 6.62 10.97 13.37
N VAL A 241 6.93 9.69 13.19
CA VAL A 241 6.85 8.66 14.24
C VAL A 241 8.13 7.85 14.26
N VAL A 242 8.70 7.65 15.44
CA VAL A 242 9.81 6.71 15.70
C VAL A 242 9.35 5.74 16.78
N THR A 243 9.19 4.48 16.42
CA THR A 243 8.69 3.44 17.33
C THR A 243 9.73 2.32 17.48
N THR A 244 10.10 1.99 18.71
CA THR A 244 10.78 0.73 19.03
C THR A 244 9.73 -0.33 19.35
N ALA A 245 9.60 -1.35 18.49
CA ALA A 245 8.56 -2.37 18.61
C ALA A 245 9.08 -3.70 19.17
N ILE A 246 10.38 -3.98 18.99
CA ILE A 246 11.03 -5.20 19.46
C ILE A 246 12.15 -4.80 20.40
N PHE A 247 12.24 -5.46 21.57
CA PHE A 247 13.29 -5.20 22.55
C PHE A 247 13.66 -6.50 23.27
N HIS A 248 14.92 -6.92 23.14
CA HIS A 248 15.47 -8.09 23.80
C HIS A 248 16.73 -7.72 24.58
N ALA A 249 16.68 -7.88 25.89
CA ALA A 249 17.78 -7.57 26.77
C ALA A 249 17.75 -8.46 28.02
N GLY A 250 18.93 -8.70 28.60
CA GLY A 250 19.04 -9.55 29.77
C GLY A 250 19.17 -11.03 29.43
N GLY A 251 19.23 -11.85 30.48
CA GLY A 251 19.33 -13.32 30.41
C GLY A 251 18.34 -14.01 31.33
N THR A 252 18.62 -15.27 31.65
CA THR A 252 17.71 -16.12 32.45
C THR A 252 17.98 -16.06 33.96
N ALA A 253 19.07 -15.42 34.41
CA ALA A 253 19.47 -15.34 35.81
C ALA A 253 19.57 -13.90 36.30
N SER A 254 18.88 -13.59 37.38
CA SER A 254 18.80 -12.23 37.96
C SER A 254 20.09 -11.72 38.58
N ASN A 255 21.09 -12.58 38.82
CA ASN A 255 22.41 -12.23 39.36
C ASN A 255 23.49 -12.06 38.28
N ILE A 256 23.12 -12.03 37.00
CA ILE A 256 24.03 -11.84 35.86
C ILE A 256 23.64 -10.59 35.10
N ILE A 257 24.60 -9.65 34.94
CA ILE A 257 24.45 -8.50 34.01
C ILE A 257 24.73 -8.99 32.60
N ALA A 258 23.78 -8.74 31.68
CA ALA A 258 23.93 -9.08 30.27
C ALA A 258 24.97 -8.17 29.59
N ASP A 259 25.71 -8.75 28.65
CA ASP A 259 26.71 -8.04 27.84
C ASP A 259 26.13 -7.52 26.51
N THR A 260 24.94 -7.99 26.11
CA THR A 260 24.28 -7.57 24.86
C THR A 260 22.81 -7.24 25.06
N ALA A 261 22.31 -6.34 24.21
CA ALA A 261 20.90 -6.08 24.02
C ALA A 261 20.61 -5.78 22.54
N THR A 262 19.42 -6.12 22.07
CA THR A 262 18.98 -5.78 20.71
C THR A 262 17.61 -5.13 20.74
N PHE A 263 17.37 -4.21 19.82
CA PHE A 263 16.04 -3.66 19.61
C PHE A 263 15.86 -3.25 18.15
N SER A 264 14.61 -3.28 17.68
CA SER A 264 14.24 -2.93 16.31
C SER A 264 12.99 -2.07 16.30
N GLY A 265 12.85 -1.27 15.23
CA GLY A 265 11.72 -0.40 15.13
C GLY A 265 11.47 0.13 13.73
N SER A 266 10.47 1.01 13.65
CA SER A 266 10.06 1.66 12.42
C SER A 266 10.06 3.18 12.56
N VAL A 267 10.22 3.84 11.41
CA VAL A 267 10.14 5.30 11.28
C VAL A 267 9.11 5.63 10.22
N ARG A 268 8.26 6.62 10.50
CA ARG A 268 7.26 7.14 9.57
C ARG A 268 7.45 8.64 9.38
N TRP A 269 7.32 9.13 8.16
CA TRP A 269 7.50 10.54 7.81
C TRP A 269 6.79 10.85 6.48
N PHE A 270 6.50 12.14 6.24
CA PHE A 270 5.90 12.60 4.97
C PHE A 270 6.87 13.43 4.14
N GLU A 271 7.64 14.29 4.77
CA GLU A 271 8.55 15.21 4.10
C GLU A 271 9.95 14.63 4.02
N LYS A 272 10.56 14.71 2.84
CA LYS A 272 11.89 14.14 2.58
C LYS A 272 12.94 14.66 3.56
N GLU A 273 12.87 15.95 3.87
CA GLU A 273 13.81 16.63 4.80
C GLU A 273 13.71 16.04 6.21
N THR A 274 12.48 15.77 6.68
CA THR A 274 12.24 15.11 7.98
C THR A 274 12.77 13.67 7.96
N GLY A 275 12.53 12.93 6.89
CA GLY A 275 13.07 11.58 6.73
C GLY A 275 14.60 11.55 6.70
N ASP A 276 15.23 12.49 6.00
CA ASP A 276 16.69 12.61 5.92
C ASP A 276 17.30 12.97 7.28
N LEU A 277 16.69 13.93 7.98
CA LEU A 277 17.08 14.28 9.35
C LEU A 277 17.06 13.07 10.28
N ILE A 278 15.94 12.31 10.29
CA ILE A 278 15.83 11.13 11.18
C ILE A 278 16.86 10.05 10.80
N ALA A 279 17.08 9.80 9.51
CA ALA A 279 18.04 8.80 9.05
C ALA A 279 19.49 9.13 9.44
N GLU A 280 19.84 10.40 9.50
CA GLU A 280 21.15 10.87 9.97
C GLU A 280 21.24 10.83 11.51
N ARG A 281 20.22 11.39 12.18
CA ARG A 281 20.27 11.65 13.61
C ARG A 281 20.05 10.42 14.47
N LEU A 282 19.16 9.49 14.06
CA LEU A 282 18.85 8.28 14.84
C LEU A 282 20.10 7.43 15.11
N PRO A 283 20.91 7.04 14.11
CA PRO A 283 22.14 6.30 14.35
C PRO A 283 23.17 7.10 15.18
N ALA A 284 23.26 8.42 14.96
CA ALA A 284 24.18 9.28 15.69
C ALA A 284 23.83 9.37 17.19
N LEU A 285 22.54 9.55 17.51
CA LEU A 285 22.03 9.58 18.88
C LEU A 285 22.29 8.24 19.59
N ILE A 286 21.94 7.12 18.95
CA ILE A 286 22.15 5.76 19.50
C ILE A 286 23.63 5.54 19.85
N LYS A 287 24.52 5.80 18.88
CA LYS A 287 25.98 5.65 19.09
C LYS A 287 26.51 6.58 20.14
N GLY A 288 26.04 7.83 20.18
CA GLY A 288 26.44 8.84 21.18
C GLY A 288 26.06 8.45 22.60
N VAL A 289 24.82 7.99 22.82
CA VAL A 289 24.35 7.52 24.15
C VAL A 289 25.12 6.27 24.58
N ALA A 290 25.28 5.26 23.68
CA ALA A 290 26.03 4.06 23.97
C ALA A 290 27.49 4.40 24.42
N ALA A 291 28.19 5.26 23.66
CA ALA A 291 29.55 5.68 23.96
C ALA A 291 29.64 6.40 25.29
N SER A 292 28.70 7.30 25.63
CA SER A 292 28.66 8.01 26.92
C SER A 292 28.55 7.06 28.11
N MET A 293 27.98 5.87 27.90
CA MET A 293 27.85 4.80 28.90
C MET A 293 28.90 3.69 28.76
N ARG A 294 29.97 3.91 28.00
CA ARG A 294 31.09 2.96 27.76
C ARG A 294 30.71 1.73 26.98
N ALA A 295 29.57 1.71 26.31
CA ALA A 295 29.11 0.66 25.39
C ALA A 295 29.41 1.04 23.95
N SER A 296 29.24 0.06 23.02
CA SER A 296 29.17 0.31 21.59
C SER A 296 27.81 -0.08 21.03
N ALA A 297 27.45 0.52 19.90
CA ALA A 297 26.22 0.21 19.19
C ALA A 297 26.49 0.00 17.69
N GLU A 298 25.98 -1.10 17.16
CA GLU A 298 25.81 -1.33 15.73
C GLU A 298 24.39 -0.93 15.36
N VAL A 299 24.23 -0.10 14.34
CA VAL A 299 22.93 0.41 13.89
C VAL A 299 22.82 0.20 12.39
N GLU A 300 21.83 -0.55 11.97
CA GLU A 300 21.42 -0.67 10.60
C GLU A 300 20.12 0.13 10.41
N TYR A 301 20.17 1.19 9.60
CA TYR A 301 19.01 1.98 9.19
C TYR A 301 18.70 1.69 7.73
N ARG A 302 17.50 1.27 7.44
CA ARG A 302 17.05 0.92 6.09
C ARG A 302 15.90 1.81 5.64
N ARG A 303 16.12 2.54 4.56
CA ARG A 303 15.03 3.22 3.85
C ARG A 303 14.10 2.18 3.26
N GLY A 304 12.83 2.33 3.52
CA GLY A 304 11.77 1.50 2.96
C GLY A 304 11.03 2.18 1.82
N VAL A 305 9.70 2.10 1.83
CA VAL A 305 8.87 2.77 0.83
C VAL A 305 8.80 4.28 1.10
N PRO A 306 8.87 5.13 0.05
CA PRO A 306 8.71 6.58 0.20
C PRO A 306 7.25 6.94 0.54
N PRO A 307 6.96 8.23 0.84
CA PRO A 307 5.58 8.66 1.04
C PRO A 307 4.79 8.55 -0.27
N THR A 308 3.51 8.18 -0.16
CA THR A 308 2.58 8.23 -1.30
C THR A 308 2.12 9.66 -1.48
N VAL A 309 2.56 10.28 -2.58
CA VAL A 309 2.29 11.69 -2.90
C VAL A 309 1.43 11.78 -4.13
N ASN A 310 0.16 12.12 -3.95
CA ASN A 310 -0.77 12.31 -5.05
C ASN A 310 -0.52 13.64 -5.78
N GLU A 311 -0.67 13.62 -7.10
CA GLU A 311 -0.73 14.84 -7.88
C GLU A 311 -2.06 15.57 -7.56
N PRO A 312 -2.01 16.85 -7.09
CA PRO A 312 -3.18 17.52 -6.54
C PRO A 312 -4.33 17.69 -7.53
N THR A 313 -4.03 17.95 -8.81
CA THR A 313 -5.05 18.13 -9.87
C THR A 313 -5.72 16.81 -10.21
N MET A 314 -4.96 15.71 -10.31
CA MET A 314 -5.52 14.37 -10.52
C MET A 314 -6.36 13.92 -9.31
N ALA A 315 -5.91 14.19 -8.09
CA ALA A 315 -6.70 13.90 -6.89
C ALA A 315 -8.02 14.68 -6.84
N ALA A 316 -8.01 15.94 -7.27
CA ALA A 316 -9.23 16.74 -7.40
C ALA A 316 -10.16 16.18 -8.48
N MET A 317 -9.61 15.80 -9.64
CA MET A 317 -10.35 15.16 -10.73
C MET A 317 -11.02 13.86 -10.29
N VAL A 318 -10.31 12.99 -9.56
CA VAL A 318 -10.90 11.75 -9.02
C VAL A 318 -12.08 12.05 -8.10
N ARG A 319 -11.96 13.05 -7.20
CA ARG A 319 -13.08 13.46 -6.33
C ARG A 319 -14.27 14.04 -7.11
N GLU A 320 -14.00 14.85 -8.13
CA GLU A 320 -15.07 15.38 -9.01
C GLU A 320 -15.81 14.27 -9.74
N VAL A 321 -15.09 13.28 -10.26
CA VAL A 321 -15.66 12.10 -10.91
C VAL A 321 -16.49 11.30 -9.93
N ALA A 322 -15.91 10.97 -8.77
CA ALA A 322 -16.57 10.17 -7.74
C ALA A 322 -17.87 10.81 -7.24
N ALA A 323 -17.92 12.15 -7.09
CA ALA A 323 -19.12 12.86 -6.66
C ALA A 323 -20.30 12.74 -7.65
N GLY A 324 -20.06 12.30 -8.89
CA GLY A 324 -21.09 12.06 -9.89
C GLY A 324 -21.56 10.60 -10.01
N ILE A 325 -20.98 9.71 -9.23
CA ILE A 325 -21.25 8.26 -9.29
C ILE A 325 -22.36 7.88 -8.31
N GLU A 326 -23.28 7.04 -8.75
CA GLU A 326 -24.37 6.53 -7.92
C GLU A 326 -23.82 5.69 -6.76
N GLY A 327 -24.37 5.87 -5.56
CA GLY A 327 -23.89 5.21 -4.34
C GLY A 327 -22.69 5.89 -3.67
N VAL A 328 -22.10 6.92 -4.28
CA VAL A 328 -21.10 7.77 -3.60
C VAL A 328 -21.80 8.88 -2.82
N GLU A 329 -21.72 8.80 -1.50
CA GLU A 329 -22.31 9.78 -0.57
C GLU A 329 -21.33 10.92 -0.26
N ALA A 330 -20.03 10.66 -0.27
CA ALA A 330 -19.00 11.62 0.03
C ALA A 330 -17.72 11.40 -0.82
N ALA A 331 -17.27 12.45 -1.51
CA ALA A 331 -15.99 12.48 -2.22
C ALA A 331 -15.11 13.58 -1.60
N ILE A 332 -14.15 13.22 -0.74
CA ILE A 332 -13.44 14.15 0.15
C ILE A 332 -11.92 14.06 0.01
N PRO A 333 -11.17 15.12 0.38
CA PRO A 333 -9.71 15.12 0.30
C PRO A 333 -9.03 14.23 1.36
N GLY A 334 -9.74 13.85 2.43
CA GLY A 334 -9.16 13.05 3.50
C GLY A 334 -8.12 13.76 4.38
N LYS A 335 -7.53 13.00 5.29
CA LYS A 335 -6.43 13.43 6.17
C LYS A 335 -5.25 12.48 6.00
N GLN A 336 -4.03 12.97 6.18
CA GLN A 336 -2.83 12.16 6.18
C GLN A 336 -2.92 11.00 7.17
N ILE A 337 -2.44 9.82 6.78
CA ILE A 337 -2.38 8.62 7.61
C ILE A 337 -0.95 8.09 7.69
N MET A 338 -0.59 7.50 8.85
CA MET A 338 0.74 6.93 9.08
C MET A 338 0.92 5.53 8.47
N GLY A 339 -0.11 4.98 7.81
CA GLY A 339 0.00 3.82 6.93
C GLY A 339 0.97 4.10 5.78
N SER A 340 1.58 3.07 5.25
CA SER A 340 2.46 3.14 4.08
C SER A 340 1.94 2.24 2.97
N GLU A 341 2.27 2.58 1.73
CA GLU A 341 1.80 1.90 0.53
C GLU A 341 2.92 1.98 -0.53
N ASP A 342 3.26 0.85 -1.15
CA ASP A 342 4.37 0.81 -2.11
C ASP A 342 3.98 1.34 -3.52
N PHE A 343 2.69 1.65 -3.77
CA PHE A 343 2.27 2.49 -4.90
C PHE A 343 3.05 3.82 -4.93
N SER A 344 3.60 4.23 -3.81
CA SER A 344 4.52 5.35 -3.69
C SER A 344 5.71 5.27 -4.66
N GLU A 345 6.15 4.07 -5.05
CA GLU A 345 7.21 3.89 -6.05
C GLU A 345 6.79 4.43 -7.43
N PHE A 346 5.51 4.39 -7.77
CA PHE A 346 4.97 5.03 -8.98
C PHE A 346 4.90 6.55 -8.80
N THR A 347 4.39 7.02 -7.63
CA THR A 347 4.23 8.46 -7.39
C THR A 347 5.54 9.25 -7.38
N GLN A 348 6.67 8.59 -7.12
CA GLN A 348 8.00 9.20 -7.19
C GLN A 348 8.51 9.37 -8.64
N ARG A 349 7.84 8.78 -9.63
CA ARG A 349 8.33 8.72 -11.02
C ARG A 349 7.41 9.38 -12.03
N VAL A 350 6.11 9.27 -11.82
CA VAL A 350 5.09 9.86 -12.68
C VAL A 350 4.00 10.52 -11.86
N PRO A 351 3.33 11.57 -12.35
CA PRO A 351 2.14 12.12 -11.73
C PRO A 351 1.13 11.01 -11.44
N SER A 352 0.71 10.87 -10.19
CA SER A 352 -0.10 9.72 -9.80
C SER A 352 -1.16 10.10 -8.79
N THR A 353 -2.22 9.31 -8.71
CA THR A 353 -3.21 9.41 -7.64
C THR A 353 -3.57 8.03 -7.12
N PHE A 354 -3.46 7.88 -5.80
CA PHE A 354 -3.94 6.76 -5.05
C PHE A 354 -5.14 7.21 -4.22
N PHE A 355 -6.28 6.55 -4.41
CA PHE A 355 -7.52 6.93 -3.74
C PHE A 355 -8.10 5.75 -2.95
N HIS A 356 -8.93 6.07 -1.96
CA HIS A 356 -9.54 5.07 -1.10
C HIS A 356 -11.05 5.00 -1.34
N VAL A 357 -11.60 3.78 -1.28
CA VAL A 357 -13.03 3.50 -1.38
C VAL A 357 -13.50 2.88 -0.07
N GLY A 358 -14.40 3.56 0.62
CA GLY A 358 -14.95 3.11 1.90
C GLY A 358 -15.78 1.83 1.75
N THR A 359 -15.55 0.90 2.66
CA THR A 359 -16.16 -0.43 2.64
C THR A 359 -16.83 -0.81 3.95
N ARG A 360 -16.78 0.06 4.98
CA ARG A 360 -17.36 -0.20 6.29
C ARG A 360 -18.87 -0.12 6.25
N ASP A 361 -19.53 -1.19 6.66
CA ASP A 361 -20.97 -1.21 6.91
C ASP A 361 -21.26 -1.83 8.28
N GLU A 362 -21.71 -1.00 9.22
CA GLU A 362 -22.05 -1.45 10.59
C GLU A 362 -23.30 -2.33 10.60
N ALA A 363 -24.23 -2.12 9.67
CA ALA A 363 -25.47 -2.89 9.60
C ALA A 363 -25.22 -4.35 9.18
N SER A 364 -24.26 -4.60 8.31
CA SER A 364 -23.83 -5.95 7.90
C SER A 364 -22.76 -6.56 8.78
N GLY A 365 -22.26 -5.85 9.79
CA GLY A 365 -21.18 -6.29 10.67
C GLY A 365 -19.78 -6.23 10.04
N LYS A 366 -19.61 -5.57 8.89
CA LYS A 366 -18.34 -5.36 8.20
C LYS A 366 -17.61 -4.17 8.85
N ILE A 367 -16.98 -4.41 10.01
CA ILE A 367 -16.42 -3.35 10.88
C ILE A 367 -14.98 -3.57 11.30
N TRP A 368 -14.41 -4.74 11.02
CA TRP A 368 -13.06 -5.09 11.43
C TRP A 368 -12.02 -4.44 10.51
N SER A 369 -11.03 -3.79 11.11
CA SER A 369 -9.98 -3.10 10.35
C SER A 369 -9.10 -4.04 9.53
N HIS A 370 -8.37 -3.48 8.57
CA HIS A 370 -7.33 -4.19 7.82
C HIS A 370 -6.39 -4.94 8.75
N HIS A 371 -5.86 -6.08 8.29
CA HIS A 371 -4.96 -7.01 9.00
C HIS A 371 -5.59 -7.70 10.22
N HIS A 372 -6.90 -7.57 10.44
CA HIS A 372 -7.59 -8.30 11.48
C HIS A 372 -8.07 -9.67 10.95
N PRO A 373 -8.00 -10.78 11.74
CA PRO A 373 -8.47 -12.11 11.31
C PRO A 373 -9.95 -12.16 10.90
N ARG A 374 -10.74 -11.15 11.27
CA ARG A 374 -12.16 -10.98 10.89
C ARG A 374 -12.39 -9.84 9.91
N PHE A 375 -11.34 -9.37 9.25
CA PHE A 375 -11.51 -8.40 8.18
C PHE A 375 -12.44 -8.97 7.11
N ASP A 376 -13.38 -8.16 6.69
CA ASP A 376 -14.22 -8.39 5.51
C ASP A 376 -14.79 -7.02 5.08
N LEU A 377 -15.19 -6.92 3.84
CA LEU A 377 -15.66 -5.68 3.24
C LEU A 377 -17.09 -5.81 2.72
N ASP A 378 -17.78 -4.69 2.61
CA ASP A 378 -19.07 -4.67 1.92
C ASP A 378 -18.85 -4.69 0.40
N GLU A 379 -19.35 -5.74 -0.25
CA GLU A 379 -19.11 -5.97 -1.69
C GLU A 379 -19.78 -4.94 -2.60
N ARG A 380 -20.75 -4.14 -2.08
CA ARG A 380 -21.31 -2.99 -2.83
C ARG A 380 -20.25 -1.93 -3.18
N ALA A 381 -19.18 -1.85 -2.40
CA ALA A 381 -18.04 -0.96 -2.68
C ALA A 381 -17.28 -1.35 -3.94
N LEU A 382 -17.36 -2.61 -4.39
CA LEU A 382 -16.64 -3.09 -5.58
C LEU A 382 -17.10 -2.37 -6.85
N ALA A 383 -18.40 -2.27 -7.07
CA ALA A 383 -18.97 -1.55 -8.21
C ALA A 383 -18.57 -0.09 -8.19
N ILE A 384 -18.67 0.58 -7.02
CA ILE A 384 -18.21 1.97 -6.84
C ILE A 384 -16.72 2.13 -7.22
N GLY A 385 -15.86 1.23 -6.74
CA GLY A 385 -14.42 1.26 -7.06
C GLY A 385 -14.14 1.13 -8.55
N VAL A 386 -14.84 0.21 -9.23
CA VAL A 386 -14.72 0.04 -10.69
C VAL A 386 -15.19 1.31 -11.43
N GLU A 387 -16.35 1.87 -11.05
CA GLU A 387 -16.89 3.07 -11.70
C GLU A 387 -15.95 4.27 -11.54
N VAL A 388 -15.43 4.51 -10.33
CA VAL A 388 -14.46 5.59 -10.08
C VAL A 388 -13.19 5.39 -10.90
N MET A 389 -12.66 4.15 -10.97
CA MET A 389 -11.45 3.86 -11.72
C MET A 389 -11.65 4.05 -13.23
N VAL A 390 -12.73 3.49 -13.81
CA VAL A 390 -13.05 3.62 -15.24
C VAL A 390 -13.29 5.09 -15.62
N ALA A 391 -14.16 5.78 -14.89
CA ALA A 391 -14.53 7.15 -15.20
C ALA A 391 -13.35 8.12 -15.03
N SER A 392 -12.51 7.91 -14.01
CA SER A 392 -11.29 8.70 -13.80
C SER A 392 -10.24 8.45 -14.90
N ALA A 393 -10.08 7.20 -15.33
CA ALA A 393 -9.16 6.86 -16.42
C ALA A 393 -9.59 7.50 -17.73
N LEU A 394 -10.86 7.38 -18.12
CA LEU A 394 -11.39 8.00 -19.33
C LEU A 394 -11.28 9.53 -19.28
N ARG A 395 -11.64 10.13 -18.13
CA ARG A 395 -11.55 11.59 -17.94
C ARG A 395 -10.11 12.09 -18.07
N TRP A 396 -9.14 11.41 -17.42
CA TRP A 396 -7.74 11.81 -17.51
C TRP A 396 -7.19 11.71 -18.93
N LEU A 397 -7.53 10.64 -19.65
CA LEU A 397 -7.11 10.44 -21.04
C LEU A 397 -7.72 11.52 -21.97
N ASP A 398 -9.00 11.84 -21.79
CA ASP A 398 -9.68 12.89 -22.57
C ASP A 398 -9.08 14.28 -22.31
N ASP A 399 -8.83 14.61 -21.03
CA ASP A 399 -8.24 15.90 -20.64
C ASP A 399 -6.78 16.05 -21.17
N ASN A 400 -6.11 14.95 -21.49
CA ASN A 400 -4.75 14.91 -22.04
C ASN A 400 -4.69 14.49 -23.53
N ALA A 401 -5.83 14.38 -24.21
CA ALA A 401 -5.89 14.08 -25.63
C ALA A 401 -5.29 15.25 -26.46
N GLY A 402 -4.19 14.98 -27.14
CA GLY A 402 -3.52 15.98 -27.99
C GLY A 402 -2.39 16.76 -27.31
N ALA A 403 -1.97 16.35 -26.10
CA ALA A 403 -0.79 16.90 -25.42
C ALA A 403 0.51 16.15 -25.79
#